data_128097268d0f01fbd9ee89f463b702c1
#
_entry.id   128097268d0f01fbd9ee89f463b702c1
#
_cell.length_a   1.000
_cell.length_b   1.000
_cell.length_c   1.000
_cell.angle_alpha   90.00
_cell.angle_beta   90.00
_cell.angle_gamma   90.00
#
_symmetry.space_group_name_H-M   'P 1'
#
loop_
_entity.id
_entity.type
_entity.pdbx_description
1 polymer ?
#
loop_
_entity_poly.entity_id
_entity_poly.type
_entity_poly.pdbx_seq_one_letter_code
_entity_poly.pdbx_strand_id
1 'polypeptide(L)'
;INEYRNSTKSESKFIQINDFRKEFYSLYCGDWNLNILDLGDLTNGDHYTDTYFALKKIHEELEKQDVLLVCIGGGNDFVYPLYTSLTNNNQSINLTAIDNKFDFGIIQKEFNSESYMSKIILDSKNSLNHFCNIGFQTFLNSQEEIDLINKFDFESHRLGKVISNIKKVEPIF
;
A
#
# COMPACT_ATOMS: atom_id res chain seq x y z
N ILE A 1 -10.10 3.01 6.82
CA ILE A 1 -9.96 4.30 6.11
C ILE A 1 -10.95 4.32 4.95
N ASN A 2 -11.82 5.32 4.89
CA ASN A 2 -12.82 5.44 3.82
C ASN A 2 -12.58 6.72 2.98
N GLU A 3 -11.35 6.91 2.52
CA GLU A 3 -10.90 8.06 1.77
C GLU A 3 -10.48 7.66 0.35
N TYR A 4 -11.18 8.17 -0.66
CA TYR A 4 -10.96 7.83 -2.07
C TYR A 4 -10.94 9.06 -2.97
N ARG A 5 -10.94 10.28 -2.41
CA ARG A 5 -10.96 11.54 -3.21
C ARG A 5 -9.78 11.67 -4.16
N ASN A 6 -8.66 11.03 -3.84
CA ASN A 6 -7.47 11.00 -4.70
C ASN A 6 -7.34 9.68 -5.49
N SER A 7 -8.37 8.85 -5.51
CA SER A 7 -8.42 7.66 -6.34
C SER A 7 -8.93 7.99 -7.75
N THR A 8 -8.30 7.42 -8.76
CA THR A 8 -8.72 7.58 -10.16
C THR A 8 -10.02 6.86 -10.48
N LYS A 9 -10.44 5.93 -9.63
CA LYS A 9 -11.68 5.17 -9.78
C LYS A 9 -12.75 5.73 -8.85
N SER A 10 -13.54 6.69 -9.33
CA SER A 10 -14.64 7.32 -8.58
C SER A 10 -15.79 6.37 -8.19
N GLU A 11 -15.79 5.14 -8.67
CA GLU A 11 -16.84 4.14 -8.43
C GLU A 11 -16.36 2.94 -7.62
N SER A 12 -15.27 3.06 -6.88
CA SER A 12 -14.88 1.99 -5.95
C SER A 12 -16.03 1.79 -4.95
N LYS A 13 -16.59 0.60 -4.92
CA LYS A 13 -17.56 0.21 -3.89
C LYS A 13 -16.84 0.41 -2.56
N PHE A 14 -17.25 1.40 -1.79
CA PHE A 14 -16.72 1.63 -0.46
C PHE A 14 -16.81 0.35 0.35
N ILE A 15 -15.72 -0.02 1.00
CA ILE A 15 -15.75 -1.12 1.96
C ILE A 15 -16.73 -0.69 3.06
N GLN A 16 -17.75 -1.50 3.29
CA GLN A 16 -18.66 -1.30 4.41
C GLN A 16 -17.91 -1.76 5.67
N ILE A 17 -17.20 -0.82 6.29
CA ILE A 17 -16.26 -1.14 7.37
C ILE A 17 -16.93 -1.82 8.57
N ASN A 18 -18.19 -1.49 8.84
CA ASN A 18 -18.94 -2.14 9.91
C ASN A 18 -19.29 -3.61 9.58
N ASP A 19 -19.58 -3.91 8.30
CA ASP A 19 -19.79 -5.29 7.86
C ASP A 19 -18.48 -6.08 7.95
N PHE A 20 -17.36 -5.46 7.54
CA PHE A 20 -16.04 -6.06 7.70
C PHE A 20 -15.73 -6.35 9.17
N ARG A 21 -15.96 -5.39 10.08
CA ARG A 21 -15.77 -5.62 11.52
C ARG A 21 -16.61 -6.74 12.06
N LYS A 22 -17.89 -6.78 11.68
CA LYS A 22 -18.81 -7.83 12.10
C LYS A 22 -18.31 -9.21 11.70
N GLU A 23 -17.90 -9.37 10.44
CA GLU A 23 -17.36 -10.64 9.95
C GLU A 23 -16.03 -10.98 10.62
N PHE A 24 -15.12 -10.01 10.72
CA PHE A 24 -13.80 -10.20 11.34
C PHE A 24 -13.92 -10.66 12.80
N TYR A 25 -14.77 -10.00 13.61
CA TYR A 25 -14.98 -10.38 15.01
C TYR A 25 -15.79 -11.68 15.19
N SER A 26 -16.43 -12.16 14.14
CA SER A 26 -17.12 -13.46 14.17
C SER A 26 -16.18 -14.64 13.89
N LEU A 27 -14.96 -14.37 13.39
CA LEU A 27 -13.98 -15.41 13.10
C LEU A 27 -13.49 -16.08 14.38
N TYR A 28 -13.37 -17.40 14.32
CA TYR A 28 -12.75 -18.16 15.39
C TYR A 28 -11.23 -17.97 15.35
N CYS A 29 -10.67 -17.40 16.43
CA CYS A 29 -9.24 -17.09 16.49
C CYS A 29 -8.34 -18.30 16.82
N GLY A 30 -8.93 -19.46 17.18
CA GLY A 30 -8.16 -20.62 17.59
C GLY A 30 -7.25 -20.32 18.80
N ASP A 31 -6.07 -20.92 18.79
CA ASP A 31 -5.03 -20.73 19.83
C ASP A 31 -4.04 -19.62 19.45
N TRP A 32 -4.47 -18.66 18.64
CA TRP A 32 -3.60 -17.54 18.22
C TRP A 32 -3.29 -16.64 19.42
N ASN A 33 -2.03 -16.55 19.77
CA ASN A 33 -1.56 -15.61 20.80
C ASN A 33 -1.26 -14.24 20.18
N LEU A 34 -2.30 -13.64 19.57
CA LEU A 34 -2.22 -12.32 18.96
C LEU A 34 -3.05 -11.32 19.75
N ASN A 35 -2.43 -10.23 20.15
CA ASN A 35 -3.14 -9.08 20.71
C ASN A 35 -3.51 -8.15 19.55
N ILE A 36 -4.79 -8.03 19.25
CA ILE A 36 -5.30 -7.14 18.20
C ILE A 36 -6.08 -6.00 18.87
N LEU A 37 -5.71 -4.77 18.50
CA LEU A 37 -6.40 -3.57 18.93
C LEU A 37 -7.04 -2.88 17.71
N ASP A 38 -8.37 -2.75 17.73
CA ASP A 38 -9.08 -1.93 16.75
C ASP A 38 -9.02 -0.46 17.18
N LEU A 39 -8.30 0.35 16.40
CA LEU A 39 -8.18 1.79 16.65
C LEU A 39 -9.38 2.61 16.15
N GLY A 40 -10.37 1.94 15.57
CA GLY A 40 -11.54 2.60 15.00
C GLY A 40 -11.30 3.12 13.58
N ASP A 41 -12.06 4.13 13.19
CA ASP A 41 -12.05 4.69 11.85
C ASP A 41 -11.25 5.98 11.78
N LEU A 42 -10.35 6.07 10.81
CA LEU A 42 -9.74 7.33 10.46
C LEU A 42 -10.76 8.17 9.69
N THR A 43 -11.20 9.26 10.31
CA THR A 43 -12.16 10.21 9.73
C THR A 43 -11.47 11.06 8.66
N ASN A 44 -12.16 11.28 7.54
CA ASN A 44 -11.66 12.13 6.47
C ASN A 44 -11.52 13.58 6.96
N GLY A 45 -10.39 14.21 6.63
CA GLY A 45 -10.20 15.64 6.80
C GLY A 45 -10.94 16.47 5.73
N ASP A 46 -10.81 17.78 5.76
CA ASP A 46 -11.40 18.68 4.76
C ASP A 46 -10.80 18.41 3.38
N HIS A 47 -9.50 18.17 3.33
CA HIS A 47 -8.78 17.71 2.14
C HIS A 47 -8.18 16.32 2.36
N TYR A 48 -7.95 15.54 1.28
CA TYR A 48 -7.36 14.18 1.39
C TYR A 48 -5.96 14.19 2.03
N THR A 49 -5.21 15.29 1.86
CA THR A 49 -3.89 15.45 2.50
C THR A 49 -3.95 15.53 4.01
N ASP A 50 -5.08 15.97 4.59
CA ASP A 50 -5.27 15.99 6.04
C ASP A 50 -5.37 14.55 6.57
N THR A 51 -6.06 13.69 5.81
CA THR A 51 -6.14 12.26 6.12
C THR A 51 -4.77 11.57 6.00
N TYR A 52 -3.96 11.96 5.00
CA TYR A 52 -2.57 11.48 4.89
C TYR A 52 -1.73 11.88 6.10
N PHE A 53 -1.83 13.15 6.50
CA PHE A 53 -1.08 13.65 7.66
C PHE A 53 -1.49 12.89 8.93
N ALA A 54 -2.79 12.70 9.15
CA ALA A 54 -3.30 11.98 10.31
C ALA A 54 -2.81 10.52 10.32
N LEU A 55 -2.90 9.79 9.21
CA LEU A 55 -2.41 8.42 9.10
C LEU A 55 -0.90 8.33 9.36
N LYS A 56 -0.12 9.24 8.76
CA LYS A 56 1.31 9.32 9.00
C LYS A 56 1.63 9.48 10.48
N LYS A 57 0.93 10.38 11.18
CA LYS A 57 1.13 10.62 12.61
C LYS A 57 0.75 9.43 13.48
N ILE A 58 -0.35 8.75 13.16
CA ILE A 58 -0.74 7.52 13.85
C ILE A 58 0.36 6.47 13.70
N HIS A 59 0.86 6.26 12.48
CA HIS A 59 1.91 5.25 12.23
C HIS A 59 3.22 5.61 12.95
N GLU A 60 3.66 6.88 12.89
CA GLU A 60 4.85 7.36 13.62
C GLU A 60 4.76 7.09 15.16
N GLU A 61 3.58 7.18 15.75
CA GLU A 61 3.39 6.90 17.19
C GLU A 61 3.34 5.39 17.49
N LEU A 62 2.74 4.60 16.62
CA LEU A 62 2.68 3.13 16.77
C LEU A 62 4.06 2.47 16.58
N GLU A 63 4.84 2.96 15.62
CA GLU A 63 6.19 2.47 15.36
C GLU A 63 7.09 2.60 16.60
N LYS A 64 6.98 3.71 17.35
CA LYS A 64 7.73 3.89 18.61
C LYS A 64 7.42 2.84 19.68
N GLN A 65 6.29 2.16 19.55
CA GLN A 65 5.80 1.15 20.48
C GLN A 65 5.98 -0.28 19.95
N ASP A 66 6.67 -0.45 18.82
CA ASP A 66 6.86 -1.75 18.15
C ASP A 66 5.53 -2.44 17.84
N VAL A 67 4.55 -1.68 17.37
CA VAL A 67 3.21 -2.16 17.02
C VAL A 67 3.05 -2.21 15.51
N LEU A 68 2.66 -3.38 14.99
CA LEU A 68 2.34 -3.55 13.58
C LEU A 68 1.00 -2.87 13.24
N LEU A 69 1.02 -1.91 12.34
CA LEU A 69 -0.19 -1.27 11.83
C LEU A 69 -0.74 -2.02 10.62
N VAL A 70 -2.02 -2.40 10.70
CA VAL A 70 -2.79 -2.91 9.56
C VAL A 70 -3.87 -1.89 9.18
N CYS A 71 -3.79 -1.33 7.98
CA CYS A 71 -4.77 -0.40 7.45
C CYS A 71 -5.73 -1.11 6.49
N ILE A 72 -7.03 -0.88 6.65
CA ILE A 72 -8.06 -1.44 5.79
C ILE A 72 -8.81 -0.31 5.10
N GLY A 73 -8.87 -0.35 3.76
CA GLY A 73 -9.53 0.65 2.94
C GLY A 73 -8.65 1.85 2.59
N GLY A 74 -9.25 2.81 1.91
CA GLY A 74 -8.57 3.90 1.24
C GLY A 74 -8.05 3.51 -0.15
N GLY A 75 -7.58 4.47 -0.94
CA GLY A 75 -6.90 4.23 -2.21
C GLY A 75 -5.45 3.78 -2.01
N ASN A 76 -4.80 3.26 -3.06
CA ASN A 76 -3.38 2.85 -3.02
C ASN A 76 -2.43 4.02 -2.70
N ASP A 77 -2.87 5.25 -2.92
CA ASP A 77 -2.16 6.47 -2.55
C ASP A 77 -1.83 6.58 -1.06
N PHE A 78 -2.58 5.87 -0.19
CA PHE A 78 -2.31 5.79 1.25
C PHE A 78 -1.01 5.04 1.60
N VAL A 79 -0.41 4.32 0.68
CA VAL A 79 0.93 3.75 0.85
C VAL A 79 1.98 4.85 1.03
N TYR A 80 1.82 6.01 0.35
CA TYR A 80 2.78 7.11 0.44
C TYR A 80 2.92 7.72 1.86
N PRO A 81 1.85 8.09 2.58
CA PRO A 81 1.98 8.58 3.95
C PRO A 81 2.56 7.54 4.91
N LEU A 82 2.26 6.25 4.75
CA LEU A 82 2.87 5.17 5.53
C LEU A 82 4.36 5.04 5.21
N TYR A 83 4.75 5.05 3.93
CA TYR A 83 6.15 5.05 3.54
C TYR A 83 6.89 6.25 4.15
N THR A 84 6.35 7.46 4.04
CA THR A 84 7.02 8.67 4.55
C THR A 84 7.11 8.73 6.07
N SER A 85 6.28 8.00 6.82
CA SER A 85 6.41 7.90 8.28
C SER A 85 7.68 7.15 8.68
N LEU A 86 8.10 6.16 7.89
CA LEU A 86 9.29 5.35 8.12
C LEU A 86 10.59 6.05 7.70
N THR A 87 10.54 6.99 6.74
CA THR A 87 11.74 7.65 6.21
C THR A 87 12.46 8.56 7.22
N ASN A 88 11.80 8.95 8.32
CA ASN A 88 12.39 9.82 9.33
C ASN A 88 13.53 9.16 10.12
N ASN A 89 13.62 7.83 10.11
CA ASN A 89 14.59 7.07 10.89
C ASN A 89 15.84 6.67 10.08
N ASN A 90 16.04 7.21 8.87
CA ASN A 90 17.10 6.81 7.94
C ASN A 90 17.12 5.29 7.67
N GLN A 91 15.98 4.64 7.77
CA GLN A 91 15.84 3.21 7.52
C GLN A 91 15.73 2.94 6.03
N SER A 92 16.31 1.83 5.61
CA SER A 92 16.14 1.27 4.27
C SER A 92 14.80 0.53 4.23
N ILE A 93 13.92 0.88 3.30
CA ILE A 93 12.55 0.37 3.23
C ILE A 93 12.44 -0.57 2.02
N ASN A 94 11.95 -1.77 2.27
CA ASN A 94 11.51 -2.69 1.23
C ASN A 94 9.98 -2.62 1.14
N LEU A 95 9.45 -2.51 -0.08
CA LEU A 95 8.02 -2.42 -0.32
C LEU A 95 7.58 -3.58 -1.22
N THR A 96 6.55 -4.29 -0.79
CA THR A 96 5.92 -5.34 -1.60
C THR A 96 4.48 -4.96 -1.90
N ALA A 97 4.10 -4.97 -3.17
CA ALA A 97 2.73 -4.79 -3.62
C ALA A 97 2.17 -6.12 -4.15
N ILE A 98 0.95 -6.46 -3.76
CA ILE A 98 0.18 -7.53 -4.40
C ILE A 98 -0.90 -6.84 -5.24
N ASP A 99 -0.56 -6.57 -6.49
CA ASP A 99 -1.42 -5.76 -7.36
C ASP A 99 -1.24 -6.17 -8.83
N ASN A 100 -2.25 -5.90 -9.65
CA ASN A 100 -2.22 -6.12 -11.09
C ASN A 100 -1.55 -4.98 -11.87
N LYS A 101 -1.26 -3.84 -11.20
CA LYS A 101 -0.56 -2.67 -11.73
C LYS A 101 0.70 -2.36 -10.93
N PHE A 102 1.59 -1.59 -11.53
CA PHE A 102 2.79 -1.05 -10.87
C PHE A 102 2.56 0.31 -10.23
N ASP A 103 1.52 1.03 -10.68
CA ASP A 103 1.18 2.37 -10.22
C ASP A 103 2.32 3.40 -10.37
N PHE A 104 3.06 3.28 -11.49
CA PHE A 104 4.09 4.23 -11.93
C PHE A 104 3.53 5.32 -12.85
N GLY A 105 2.27 5.64 -12.71
CA GLY A 105 1.63 6.68 -13.52
C GLY A 105 2.31 8.04 -13.44
N ILE A 106 2.05 8.88 -14.44
CA ILE A 106 2.63 10.22 -14.54
C ILE A 106 2.00 11.14 -13.49
N ILE A 107 2.84 11.81 -12.71
CA ILE A 107 2.42 12.85 -11.78
C ILE A 107 2.26 14.16 -12.57
N GLN A 108 1.02 14.62 -12.77
CA GLN A 108 0.76 15.89 -13.47
C GLN A 108 0.85 17.09 -12.54
N LYS A 109 -0.04 17.20 -11.55
CA LYS A 109 -0.05 18.23 -10.50
C LYS A 109 0.17 17.62 -9.13
N GLU A 110 -0.60 16.59 -8.84
CA GLU A 110 -0.56 15.81 -7.61
C GLU A 110 -0.53 14.33 -7.98
N PHE A 111 0.08 13.51 -7.13
CA PHE A 111 0.03 12.06 -7.30
C PHE A 111 -1.34 11.53 -6.86
N ASN A 112 -1.69 10.34 -7.32
CA ASN A 112 -2.94 9.65 -7.01
C ASN A 112 -2.70 8.15 -6.81
N SER A 113 -3.78 7.40 -6.68
CA SER A 113 -3.73 5.94 -6.44
C SER A 113 -3.03 5.15 -7.55
N GLU A 114 -2.90 5.68 -8.77
CA GLU A 114 -2.19 5.04 -9.89
C GLU A 114 -0.77 5.60 -10.12
N SER A 115 -0.30 6.54 -9.28
CA SER A 115 1.02 7.17 -9.43
C SER A 115 1.78 7.32 -8.10
N TYR A 116 1.30 6.68 -7.02
CA TYR A 116 1.94 6.78 -5.71
C TYR A 116 3.35 6.19 -5.71
N MET A 117 3.62 5.16 -6.50
CA MET A 117 4.97 4.59 -6.62
C MET A 117 5.93 5.55 -7.30
N SER A 118 5.50 6.27 -8.36
CA SER A 118 6.30 7.36 -8.93
C SER A 118 6.61 8.43 -7.89
N LYS A 119 5.64 8.76 -7.02
CA LYS A 119 5.86 9.72 -5.93
C LYS A 119 6.90 9.24 -4.92
N ILE A 120 6.87 7.97 -4.55
CA ILE A 120 7.85 7.35 -3.66
C ILE A 120 9.27 7.42 -4.26
N ILE A 121 9.42 7.04 -5.53
CA ILE A 121 10.73 7.00 -6.22
C ILE A 121 11.31 8.41 -6.39
N LEU A 122 10.46 9.41 -6.66
CA LEU A 122 10.87 10.80 -6.86
C LEU A 122 11.00 11.58 -5.55
N ASP A 123 10.72 10.98 -4.40
CA ASP A 123 10.86 11.66 -3.12
C ASP A 123 12.32 11.99 -2.84
N SER A 124 12.58 13.23 -2.41
CA SER A 124 13.93 13.70 -2.08
C SER A 124 14.58 12.94 -0.92
N LYS A 125 13.79 12.36 -0.06
CA LYS A 125 14.21 11.49 1.04
C LYS A 125 14.07 10.01 0.69
N ASN A 126 14.34 9.66 -0.56
CA ASN A 126 14.16 8.29 -1.03
C ASN A 126 14.92 7.28 -0.17
N SER A 127 14.18 6.54 0.63
CA SER A 127 14.68 5.43 1.47
C SER A 127 14.27 4.07 0.90
N LEU A 128 13.66 4.03 -0.30
CA LEU A 128 13.27 2.80 -0.96
C LEU A 128 14.51 2.03 -1.39
N ASN A 129 14.74 0.89 -0.76
CA ASN A 129 15.83 -0.01 -1.09
C ASN A 129 15.43 -1.02 -2.17
N HIS A 130 14.23 -1.59 -2.03
CA HIS A 130 13.73 -2.59 -2.97
C HIS A 130 12.21 -2.49 -3.11
N PHE A 131 11.73 -2.78 -4.32
CA PHE A 131 10.31 -2.91 -4.61
C PHE A 131 10.06 -4.26 -5.28
N CYS A 132 9.04 -4.97 -4.82
CA CYS A 132 8.55 -6.20 -5.42
C CYS A 132 7.07 -6.10 -5.73
N ASN A 133 6.66 -6.39 -6.96
CA ASN A 133 5.25 -6.51 -7.32
C ASN A 133 4.89 -7.96 -7.61
N ILE A 134 3.84 -8.46 -6.95
CA ILE A 134 3.30 -9.81 -7.13
C ILE A 134 1.92 -9.71 -7.77
N GLY A 135 1.77 -10.25 -8.96
CA GLY A 135 0.47 -10.34 -9.63
C GLY A 135 0.28 -9.39 -10.79
N PHE A 136 1.30 -8.66 -11.24
CA PHE A 136 1.12 -7.73 -12.34
C PHE A 136 0.57 -8.40 -13.61
N GLN A 137 -0.21 -7.65 -14.37
CA GLN A 137 -0.76 -8.08 -15.65
C GLN A 137 -0.26 -7.15 -16.75
N THR A 138 0.44 -7.70 -17.74
CA THR A 138 1.13 -6.94 -18.80
C THR A 138 0.21 -5.95 -19.51
N PHE A 139 -1.05 -6.34 -19.76
CA PHE A 139 -2.01 -5.51 -20.49
C PHE A 139 -2.63 -4.39 -19.65
N LEU A 140 -2.37 -4.33 -18.34
CA LEU A 140 -2.81 -3.26 -17.44
C LEU A 140 -1.70 -2.25 -17.13
N ASN A 141 -0.49 -2.48 -17.63
CA ASN A 141 0.67 -1.62 -17.41
C ASN A 141 1.20 -1.14 -18.77
N SER A 142 1.67 0.08 -18.83
CA SER A 142 2.29 0.64 -20.03
C SER A 142 3.69 0.03 -20.26
N GLN A 143 4.22 0.18 -21.48
CA GLN A 143 5.59 -0.25 -21.76
C GLN A 143 6.60 0.55 -20.93
N GLU A 144 6.34 1.84 -20.73
CA GLU A 144 7.16 2.73 -19.90
C GLU A 144 7.26 2.25 -18.46
N GLU A 145 6.15 1.78 -17.88
CA GLU A 145 6.13 1.23 -16.51
C GLU A 145 6.93 -0.08 -16.42
N ILE A 146 6.81 -0.95 -17.43
CA ILE A 146 7.59 -2.19 -17.50
C ILE A 146 9.08 -1.87 -17.65
N ASP A 147 9.44 -0.89 -18.46
CA ASP A 147 10.82 -0.45 -18.64
C ASP A 147 11.41 0.15 -17.35
N LEU A 148 10.59 0.87 -16.56
CA LEU A 148 11.00 1.39 -15.25
C LEU A 148 11.30 0.28 -14.25
N ILE A 149 10.48 -0.76 -14.16
CA ILE A 149 10.75 -1.94 -13.31
C ILE A 149 12.12 -2.53 -13.64
N ASN A 150 12.41 -2.73 -14.93
CA ASN A 150 13.68 -3.28 -15.36
C ASN A 150 14.86 -2.32 -15.12
N LYS A 151 14.66 -1.01 -15.32
CA LYS A 151 15.70 0.02 -15.13
C LYS A 151 16.13 0.16 -13.68
N PHE A 152 15.19 0.04 -12.74
CA PHE A 152 15.46 0.12 -11.31
C PHE A 152 15.84 -1.24 -10.69
N ASP A 153 15.89 -2.30 -11.49
CA ASP A 153 16.14 -3.67 -11.03
C ASP A 153 15.17 -4.11 -9.92
N PHE A 154 13.90 -3.71 -10.07
CA PHE A 154 12.84 -4.08 -9.16
C PHE A 154 12.28 -5.47 -9.50
N GLU A 155 11.89 -6.20 -8.48
CA GLU A 155 11.34 -7.54 -8.66
C GLU A 155 9.87 -7.49 -9.10
N SER A 156 9.49 -8.35 -10.06
CA SER A 156 8.09 -8.43 -10.48
C SER A 156 7.68 -9.85 -10.89
N HIS A 157 6.50 -10.27 -10.42
CA HIS A 157 5.94 -11.59 -10.65
C HIS A 157 4.59 -11.48 -11.38
N ARG A 158 4.55 -11.93 -12.64
CA ARG A 158 3.34 -11.91 -13.44
C ARG A 158 2.29 -12.88 -12.87
N LEU A 159 1.03 -12.44 -12.76
CA LEU A 159 -0.08 -13.22 -12.20
C LEU A 159 -0.17 -14.64 -12.76
N GLY A 160 -0.09 -14.82 -14.07
CA GLY A 160 -0.13 -16.15 -14.70
C GLY A 160 0.99 -17.09 -14.25
N LYS A 161 2.20 -16.55 -13.98
CA LYS A 161 3.32 -17.33 -13.45
C LYS A 161 3.13 -17.66 -11.97
N VAL A 162 2.58 -16.73 -11.20
CA VAL A 162 2.26 -16.94 -9.78
C VAL A 162 1.24 -18.06 -9.64
N ILE A 163 0.14 -18.02 -10.39
CA ILE A 163 -0.92 -19.04 -10.35
C ILE A 163 -0.37 -20.42 -10.79
N SER A 164 0.42 -20.47 -11.86
CA SER A 164 0.95 -21.75 -12.40
C SER A 164 2.04 -22.37 -11.52
N ASN A 165 2.69 -21.60 -10.66
CA ASN A 165 3.84 -22.03 -9.85
C ASN A 165 3.76 -21.50 -8.42
N ILE A 166 2.58 -21.54 -7.81
CA ILE A 166 2.35 -21.05 -6.44
C ILE A 166 3.35 -21.63 -5.41
N LYS A 167 3.89 -22.85 -5.68
CA LYS A 167 4.94 -23.48 -4.88
C LYS A 167 6.34 -22.88 -5.07
N LYS A 168 6.53 -22.02 -6.09
CA LYS A 168 7.82 -21.36 -6.37
C LYS A 168 7.87 -19.92 -5.85
N VAL A 169 6.77 -19.42 -5.33
CA VAL A 169 6.73 -18.19 -4.52
C VAL A 169 7.16 -18.54 -3.09
N GLU A 170 8.23 -19.37 -2.97
CA GLU A 170 8.90 -19.62 -1.71
C GLU A 170 9.76 -18.41 -1.34
N PRO A 171 9.97 -18.20 -0.04
CA PRO A 171 9.46 -17.03 0.66
C PRO A 171 10.18 -15.78 0.17
N ILE A 172 9.39 -14.84 -0.33
CA ILE A 172 9.77 -13.43 -0.52
C ILE A 172 9.77 -12.69 0.84
N PHE A 173 9.55 -13.44 1.93
CA PHE A 173 9.48 -12.91 3.29
C PHE A 173 10.62 -13.43 4.16
#